data_75800aa1bef1c16d7287b275fa52f2e6
#
_entry.id   75800aa1bef1c16d7287b275fa52f2e6
#
_cell.length_a   1.000
_cell.length_b   1.000
_cell.length_c   1.000
_cell.angle_alpha   90.00
_cell.angle_beta   90.00
_cell.angle_gamma   90.00
#
_symmetry.space_group_name_H-M   'P 1'
#
loop_
_entity.id
_entity.type
_entity.pdbx_description
1 polymer ?
#
loop_
_entity_poly.entity_id
_entity_poly.type
_entity_poly.pdbx_seq_one_letter_code
_entity_poly.pdbx_strand_id
1 'polypeptide(L)'
;LCWTCRRPSLFKRLEPNLLVKTFDAVPDQEGIAATCFWSSPGIWPFFENKTRFSSGLLPAEPRSLDYIQENGLAWRSEAELVRKTTIQTTTLDIYCQDTGLWPEFLSMDIQGAEYEVLKGGSRAISRLLAIITEVEFRQLYAGQKLFAHIDTLLKAASFEFINLFSPQYWRLSPADSQKALSVGEALYLRQPDRLKAEERTKLAAIAKCFGLEGYA
;
A
#
# COMPACT_ATOMS: atom_id res chain seq x y z
N LEU A 1 0.32 2.60 -16.94
CA LEU A 1 0.34 1.30 -16.28
C LEU A 1 -0.06 1.48 -14.82
N CYS A 2 -1.08 0.76 -14.39
CA CYS A 2 -1.56 0.77 -13.00
C CYS A 2 -1.20 -0.56 -12.34
N TRP A 3 -0.64 -0.49 -11.15
CA TRP A 3 -0.38 -1.66 -10.32
C TRP A 3 -1.23 -1.56 -9.06
N THR A 4 -2.00 -2.60 -8.78
CA THR A 4 -2.96 -2.58 -7.66
C THR A 4 -3.07 -3.96 -7.02
N CYS A 5 -3.34 -3.99 -5.72
CA CYS A 5 -3.74 -5.20 -5.02
C CYS A 5 -5.26 -5.36 -4.89
N ARG A 6 -6.10 -4.29 -5.02
CA ARG A 6 -7.55 -4.44 -4.75
C ARG A 6 -8.55 -3.50 -5.43
N ARG A 7 -8.19 -2.51 -6.28
CA ARG A 7 -9.20 -1.53 -6.80
C ARG A 7 -9.24 -1.31 -8.31
N PRO A 8 -9.62 -2.31 -9.13
CA PRO A 8 -9.84 -2.08 -10.57
C PRO A 8 -10.97 -1.08 -10.87
N SER A 9 -11.98 -0.99 -9.98
CA SER A 9 -13.18 -0.17 -10.22
C SER A 9 -12.94 1.33 -10.23
N LEU A 10 -11.92 1.82 -9.51
CA LEU A 10 -11.58 3.24 -9.46
C LEU A 10 -11.14 3.78 -10.83
N PHE A 11 -10.55 2.93 -11.66
CA PHE A 11 -9.97 3.29 -12.94
C PHE A 11 -10.82 2.91 -14.16
N LYS A 12 -12.05 2.42 -13.96
CA LYS A 12 -12.97 2.13 -15.07
C LYS A 12 -13.17 3.30 -16.04
N ARG A 13 -13.00 4.54 -15.56
CA ARG A 13 -13.07 5.75 -16.38
C ARG A 13 -11.86 5.96 -17.29
N LEU A 14 -10.75 5.25 -17.06
CA LEU A 14 -9.53 5.32 -17.85
C LEU A 14 -9.43 4.19 -18.89
N GLU A 15 -10.34 3.21 -18.85
CA GLU A 15 -10.44 2.18 -19.88
C GLU A 15 -10.88 2.80 -21.22
N PRO A 16 -10.36 2.34 -22.36
CA PRO A 16 -9.58 1.12 -22.59
C PRO A 16 -8.05 1.28 -22.54
N ASN A 17 -7.53 2.44 -22.17
CA ASN A 17 -6.09 2.76 -22.28
C ASN A 17 -5.28 2.39 -21.02
N LEU A 18 -5.86 1.65 -20.10
CA LEU A 18 -5.22 1.29 -18.83
C LEU A 18 -4.78 -0.17 -18.82
N LEU A 19 -3.48 -0.41 -18.73
CA LEU A 19 -2.95 -1.73 -18.41
C LEU A 19 -2.84 -1.88 -16.89
N VAL A 20 -3.60 -2.80 -16.30
CA VAL A 20 -3.58 -3.12 -14.88
C VAL A 20 -2.79 -4.41 -14.64
N LYS A 21 -1.90 -4.39 -13.64
CA LYS A 21 -1.24 -5.58 -13.10
C LYS A 21 -1.60 -5.71 -11.63
N THR A 22 -2.04 -6.90 -11.23
CA THR A 22 -2.39 -7.21 -9.85
C THR A 22 -1.39 -8.24 -9.30
N PHE A 23 -0.98 -8.04 -8.07
CA PHE A 23 0.02 -8.86 -7.39
C PHE A 23 -0.50 -9.34 -6.04
N ASP A 24 -0.11 -10.55 -5.67
CA ASP A 24 -0.31 -11.11 -4.36
C ASP A 24 0.84 -12.06 -4.05
N ALA A 25 1.25 -12.14 -2.79
CA ALA A 25 2.31 -13.06 -2.35
C ALA A 25 1.90 -14.53 -2.55
N VAL A 26 0.63 -14.84 -2.31
CA VAL A 26 0.02 -16.18 -2.44
C VAL A 26 -1.35 -16.04 -3.12
N PRO A 27 -1.41 -15.86 -4.45
CA PRO A 27 -2.67 -15.61 -5.14
C PRO A 27 -3.61 -16.81 -5.10
N ASP A 28 -4.91 -16.54 -4.95
CA ASP A 28 -6.00 -17.51 -4.99
C ASP A 28 -6.90 -17.33 -6.22
N GLN A 29 -6.61 -16.36 -7.06
CA GLN A 29 -7.39 -16.02 -8.24
C GLN A 29 -6.50 -16.01 -9.48
N GLU A 30 -7.08 -16.45 -10.60
CA GLU A 30 -6.44 -16.38 -11.91
C GLU A 30 -6.22 -14.91 -12.33
N GLY A 31 -5.12 -14.63 -13.01
CA GLY A 31 -4.74 -13.31 -13.46
C GLY A 31 -3.99 -12.44 -12.45
N ILE A 32 -3.83 -12.90 -11.22
CA ILE A 32 -2.99 -12.27 -10.21
C ILE A 32 -1.58 -12.84 -10.28
N ALA A 33 -0.56 -11.99 -10.38
CA ALA A 33 0.83 -12.43 -10.42
C ALA A 33 1.31 -12.84 -9.01
N ALA A 34 1.81 -14.07 -8.88
CA ALA A 34 2.44 -14.56 -7.65
C ALA A 34 3.78 -13.85 -7.43
N THR A 35 3.76 -12.72 -6.75
CA THR A 35 4.96 -11.92 -6.52
C THR A 35 4.87 -11.24 -5.15
N CYS A 36 5.89 -11.45 -4.34
CA CYS A 36 6.05 -10.80 -3.04
C CYS A 36 7.14 -9.72 -3.14
N PHE A 37 6.76 -8.48 -2.89
CA PHE A 37 7.68 -7.36 -2.91
C PHE A 37 8.20 -7.04 -1.50
N TRP A 38 9.48 -6.65 -1.42
CA TRP A 38 10.15 -6.21 -0.20
C TRP A 38 11.24 -5.18 -0.52
N SER A 39 11.97 -4.69 0.48
CA SER A 39 13.08 -3.74 0.29
C SER A 39 14.34 -4.36 -0.32
N SER A 40 14.44 -5.68 -0.30
CA SER A 40 15.54 -6.45 -0.90
C SER A 40 15.06 -7.82 -1.38
N PRO A 41 15.69 -8.37 -2.43
CA PRO A 41 15.41 -9.74 -2.84
C PRO A 41 15.95 -10.73 -1.79
N GLY A 42 15.31 -11.88 -1.66
CA GLY A 42 15.74 -12.93 -0.75
C GLY A 42 14.63 -13.85 -0.30
N ILE A 43 14.93 -14.67 0.69
CA ILE A 43 13.97 -15.56 1.34
C ILE A 43 13.62 -14.95 2.70
N TRP A 44 12.35 -14.62 2.89
CA TRP A 44 11.85 -13.93 4.07
C TRP A 44 10.81 -14.76 4.80
N PRO A 45 10.66 -14.62 6.14
CA PRO A 45 9.55 -15.20 6.87
C PRO A 45 8.22 -14.72 6.31
N PHE A 46 7.24 -15.63 6.21
CA PHE A 46 5.87 -15.30 5.87
C PHE A 46 4.95 -15.87 6.95
N PHE A 47 4.10 -15.02 7.50
CA PHE A 47 3.17 -15.32 8.59
C PHE A 47 1.78 -15.54 8.00
N GLU A 48 1.38 -16.80 7.93
CA GLU A 48 0.05 -17.19 7.49
C GLU A 48 -0.89 -17.15 8.68
N ASN A 49 -1.75 -16.18 8.69
CA ASN A 49 -2.77 -15.99 9.72
C ASN A 49 -4.08 -16.67 9.30
N LYS A 50 -5.02 -16.77 10.25
CA LYS A 50 -6.33 -17.40 10.04
C LYS A 50 -7.12 -16.74 8.91
N THR A 51 -7.05 -15.44 8.79
CA THR A 51 -7.49 -14.74 7.59
C THR A 51 -6.32 -14.38 6.70
N ARG A 52 -6.49 -14.65 5.42
CA ARG A 52 -5.54 -14.28 4.40
C ARG A 52 -5.23 -12.77 4.41
N PHE A 53 -6.24 -11.96 4.69
CA PHE A 53 -6.14 -10.50 4.69
C PHE A 53 -5.28 -9.91 5.82
N SER A 54 -4.86 -10.71 6.78
CA SER A 54 -3.94 -10.33 7.84
C SER A 54 -2.58 -11.02 7.71
N SER A 55 -2.40 -11.87 6.67
CA SER A 55 -1.17 -12.61 6.42
C SER A 55 -0.14 -11.73 5.70
N GLY A 56 1.15 -11.88 6.01
CA GLY A 56 2.18 -11.04 5.41
C GLY A 56 3.59 -11.34 5.87
N LEU A 57 4.51 -10.44 5.56
CA LEU A 57 5.93 -10.54 5.92
C LEU A 57 6.23 -10.09 7.36
N LEU A 58 5.29 -9.42 8.01
CA LEU A 58 5.42 -8.97 9.39
C LEU A 58 4.44 -9.72 10.30
N PRO A 59 4.84 -10.15 11.50
CA PRO A 59 3.92 -10.75 12.45
C PRO A 59 3.02 -9.67 13.06
N ALA A 60 1.81 -10.05 13.49
CA ALA A 60 0.94 -9.15 14.23
C ALA A 60 1.65 -8.59 15.49
N GLU A 61 1.48 -7.30 15.76
CA GLU A 61 1.99 -6.68 16.99
C GLU A 61 1.10 -7.11 18.18
N PRO A 62 1.66 -7.74 19.23
CA PRO A 62 0.85 -8.27 20.32
C PRO A 62 -0.07 -7.24 20.97
N ARG A 63 0.38 -6.00 21.14
CA ARG A 63 -0.45 -4.92 21.71
C ARG A 63 -1.61 -4.53 20.81
N SER A 64 -1.47 -4.68 19.49
CA SER A 64 -2.56 -4.37 18.55
C SER A 64 -3.74 -5.31 18.72
N LEU A 65 -3.47 -6.55 19.11
CA LEU A 65 -4.51 -7.57 19.31
C LEU A 65 -5.51 -7.17 20.41
N ASP A 66 -5.07 -6.40 21.38
CA ASP A 66 -5.91 -5.98 22.51
C ASP A 66 -6.80 -4.78 22.13
N TYR A 67 -6.21 -3.64 21.75
CA TYR A 67 -7.00 -2.43 21.52
C TYR A 67 -7.90 -2.50 20.27
N ILE A 68 -7.54 -3.28 19.26
CA ILE A 68 -8.42 -3.47 18.09
C ILE A 68 -9.63 -4.30 18.47
N GLN A 69 -9.46 -5.35 19.27
CA GLN A 69 -10.58 -6.16 19.76
C GLN A 69 -11.57 -5.33 20.58
N GLU A 70 -11.09 -4.41 21.40
CA GLU A 70 -11.92 -3.49 22.19
C GLU A 70 -12.81 -2.58 21.35
N ASN A 71 -12.47 -2.39 20.07
CA ASN A 71 -13.26 -1.64 19.11
C ASN A 71 -14.24 -2.50 18.31
N GLY A 72 -14.46 -3.76 18.70
CA GLY A 72 -15.41 -4.68 18.08
C GLY A 72 -14.90 -5.31 16.78
N LEU A 73 -13.61 -5.18 16.47
CA LEU A 73 -12.99 -5.81 15.32
C LEU A 73 -12.48 -7.21 15.70
N ALA A 74 -12.65 -8.16 14.80
CA ALA A 74 -12.23 -9.55 15.01
C ALA A 74 -10.72 -9.77 14.85
N TRP A 75 -9.89 -8.71 14.98
CA TRP A 75 -8.46 -8.71 14.65
C TRP A 75 -7.68 -9.81 15.35
N ARG A 76 -7.93 -10.05 16.64
CA ARG A 76 -7.26 -11.11 17.39
C ARG A 76 -7.47 -12.48 16.75
N SER A 77 -8.69 -12.78 16.30
CA SER A 77 -9.00 -14.05 15.63
C SER A 77 -8.53 -14.07 14.19
N GLU A 78 -8.55 -12.94 13.51
CA GLU A 78 -8.11 -12.81 12.11
C GLU A 78 -6.58 -12.90 11.97
N ALA A 79 -5.85 -12.26 12.89
CA ALA A 79 -4.40 -12.26 12.94
C ALA A 79 -3.82 -13.43 13.77
N GLU A 80 -4.64 -14.42 14.14
CA GLU A 80 -4.17 -15.65 14.76
C GLU A 80 -3.22 -16.39 13.81
N LEU A 81 -1.97 -16.59 14.26
CA LEU A 81 -0.94 -17.26 13.45
C LEU A 81 -1.28 -18.74 13.29
N VAL A 82 -1.50 -19.16 12.06
CA VAL A 82 -1.72 -20.58 11.70
C VAL A 82 -0.40 -21.25 11.37
N ARG A 83 0.45 -20.59 10.60
CA ARG A 83 1.72 -21.17 10.14
C ARG A 83 2.74 -20.07 9.84
N LYS A 84 4.00 -20.36 10.20
CA LYS A 84 5.16 -19.57 9.75
C LYS A 84 5.88 -20.34 8.66
N THR A 85 6.01 -19.74 7.49
CA THR A 85 6.70 -20.29 6.33
C THR A 85 7.79 -19.32 5.86
N THR A 86 8.32 -19.55 4.67
CA THR A 86 9.21 -18.61 4.00
C THR A 86 8.72 -18.36 2.58
N ILE A 87 8.96 -17.18 2.07
CA ILE A 87 8.61 -16.80 0.71
C ILE A 87 9.78 -16.10 0.02
N GLN A 88 9.91 -16.31 -1.28
CA GLN A 88 10.85 -15.58 -2.12
C GLN A 88 10.33 -14.17 -2.38
N THR A 89 11.17 -13.17 -2.12
CA THR A 89 10.85 -11.77 -2.42
C THR A 89 11.70 -11.22 -3.54
N THR A 90 11.18 -10.18 -4.18
CA THR A 90 11.90 -9.31 -5.10
C THR A 90 11.70 -7.85 -4.71
N THR A 91 12.38 -6.91 -5.36
CA THR A 91 12.08 -5.48 -5.20
C THR A 91 11.22 -4.97 -6.35
N LEU A 92 10.53 -3.86 -6.10
CA LEU A 92 9.78 -3.18 -7.14
C LEU A 92 10.68 -2.80 -8.33
N ASP A 93 11.89 -2.33 -8.05
CA ASP A 93 12.88 -1.94 -9.07
C ASP A 93 13.37 -3.13 -9.90
N ILE A 94 13.69 -4.27 -9.27
CA ILE A 94 14.12 -5.49 -9.96
C ILE A 94 13.01 -5.98 -10.87
N TYR A 95 11.79 -6.09 -10.35
CA TYR A 95 10.65 -6.53 -11.15
C TYR A 95 10.40 -5.63 -12.37
N CYS A 96 10.44 -4.30 -12.20
CA CYS A 96 10.31 -3.36 -13.30
C CYS A 96 11.42 -3.54 -14.35
N GLN A 97 12.64 -3.76 -13.90
CA GLN A 97 13.78 -3.95 -14.79
C GLN A 97 13.66 -5.26 -15.59
N ASP A 98 13.31 -6.36 -14.93
CA ASP A 98 13.23 -7.69 -15.55
C ASP A 98 12.07 -7.80 -16.54
N THR A 99 10.96 -7.14 -16.27
CA THR A 99 9.77 -7.17 -17.13
C THR A 99 9.71 -6.04 -18.15
N GLY A 100 10.49 -4.98 -18.00
CA GLY A 100 10.38 -3.75 -18.77
C GLY A 100 9.14 -2.90 -18.46
N LEU A 101 8.31 -3.33 -17.50
CA LEU A 101 7.05 -2.68 -17.14
C LEU A 101 7.25 -1.71 -15.98
N TRP A 102 7.07 -0.43 -16.22
CA TRP A 102 7.20 0.63 -15.21
C TRP A 102 5.83 1.25 -14.92
N PRO A 103 5.35 1.22 -13.67
CA PRO A 103 4.03 1.77 -13.35
C PRO A 103 4.03 3.30 -13.35
N GLU A 104 2.90 3.89 -13.69
CA GLU A 104 2.61 5.32 -13.54
C GLU A 104 1.71 5.58 -12.32
N PHE A 105 0.99 4.55 -11.87
CA PHE A 105 0.17 4.53 -10.67
C PHE A 105 0.42 3.26 -9.87
N LEU A 106 0.53 3.40 -8.55
CA LEU A 106 0.70 2.29 -7.61
C LEU A 106 -0.37 2.34 -6.53
N SER A 107 -1.04 1.22 -6.30
CA SER A 107 -1.96 1.04 -5.18
C SER A 107 -1.48 -0.11 -4.31
N MET A 108 -1.36 0.11 -3.00
CA MET A 108 -0.86 -0.88 -2.04
C MET A 108 -1.77 -0.98 -0.82
N ASP A 109 -2.04 -2.21 -0.42
CA ASP A 109 -2.63 -2.65 0.84
C ASP A 109 -2.04 -4.04 1.08
N ILE A 110 -0.89 -4.10 1.75
CA ILE A 110 -0.01 -5.26 1.83
C ILE A 110 0.44 -5.56 3.25
N GLN A 111 -0.43 -5.21 4.17
CA GLN A 111 -0.36 -5.65 5.56
C GLN A 111 0.92 -5.20 6.27
N GLY A 112 1.20 -3.90 6.21
CA GLY A 112 2.30 -3.25 6.93
C GLY A 112 3.64 -3.25 6.21
N ALA A 113 3.73 -3.83 5.01
CA ALA A 113 4.96 -3.92 4.21
C ALA A 113 5.17 -2.72 3.26
N GLU A 114 4.27 -1.76 3.22
CA GLU A 114 4.21 -0.64 2.27
C GLU A 114 5.52 0.15 2.21
N TYR A 115 6.04 0.51 3.38
CA TYR A 115 7.32 1.24 3.46
C TYR A 115 8.49 0.46 2.87
N GLU A 116 8.56 -0.85 3.15
CA GLU A 116 9.66 -1.69 2.66
C GLU A 116 9.57 -1.87 1.14
N VAL A 117 8.38 -1.99 0.57
CA VAL A 117 8.18 -2.03 -0.89
C VAL A 117 8.61 -0.72 -1.53
N LEU A 118 8.21 0.42 -0.97
CA LEU A 118 8.64 1.74 -1.45
C LEU A 118 10.17 1.90 -1.36
N LYS A 119 10.79 1.47 -0.29
CA LYS A 119 12.25 1.49 -0.11
C LYS A 119 12.99 0.67 -1.17
N GLY A 120 12.41 -0.46 -1.60
CA GLY A 120 12.93 -1.30 -2.67
C GLY A 120 12.59 -0.82 -4.10
N GLY A 121 11.90 0.33 -4.23
CA GLY A 121 11.35 0.83 -5.48
C GLY A 121 11.78 2.24 -5.87
N SER A 122 12.96 2.69 -5.51
CA SER A 122 13.37 4.09 -5.72
C SER A 122 13.33 4.53 -7.19
N ARG A 123 13.70 3.65 -8.13
CA ARG A 123 13.65 3.90 -9.58
C ARG A 123 12.21 3.85 -10.11
N ALA A 124 11.41 2.91 -9.63
CA ALA A 124 9.99 2.85 -9.97
C ALA A 124 9.27 4.09 -9.44
N ILE A 125 9.50 4.47 -8.18
CA ILE A 125 8.94 5.69 -7.57
C ILE A 125 9.28 6.92 -8.40
N SER A 126 10.49 7.03 -8.96
CA SER A 126 10.86 8.18 -9.79
C SER A 126 10.01 8.34 -11.06
N ARG A 127 9.30 7.29 -11.49
CA ARG A 127 8.42 7.27 -12.66
C ARG A 127 6.93 7.32 -12.32
N LEU A 128 6.57 7.06 -11.07
CA LEU A 128 5.19 7.12 -10.62
C LEU A 128 4.66 8.57 -10.65
N LEU A 129 3.42 8.71 -11.05
CA LEU A 129 2.65 9.97 -11.03
C LEU A 129 1.74 10.05 -9.80
N ALA A 130 1.23 8.89 -9.35
CA ALA A 130 0.41 8.83 -8.15
C ALA A 130 0.59 7.51 -7.41
N ILE A 131 0.36 7.56 -6.10
CA ILE A 131 0.39 6.43 -5.18
C ILE A 131 -0.82 6.54 -4.27
N ILE A 132 -1.57 5.45 -4.10
CA ILE A 132 -2.50 5.28 -2.99
C ILE A 132 -2.03 4.08 -2.17
N THR A 133 -1.91 4.25 -0.87
CA THR A 133 -1.38 3.21 -0.01
C THR A 133 -2.10 3.19 1.33
N GLU A 134 -2.37 2.00 1.86
CA GLU A 134 -2.77 1.88 3.26
C GLU A 134 -1.66 2.45 4.13
N VAL A 135 -2.05 3.17 5.15
CA VAL A 135 -1.15 3.76 6.15
C VAL A 135 -1.76 3.61 7.52
N GLU A 136 -0.90 3.28 8.48
CA GLU A 136 -1.31 3.19 9.87
C GLU A 136 -0.65 4.30 10.69
N PHE A 137 -1.41 4.80 11.65
CA PHE A 137 -0.97 5.76 12.65
C PHE A 137 -0.61 5.05 13.96
N ARG A 138 -0.85 3.73 14.01
CA ARG A 138 -0.55 2.81 15.11
C ARG A 138 -0.04 1.50 14.56
N GLN A 139 0.89 0.88 15.26
CA GLN A 139 1.41 -0.43 14.87
C GLN A 139 0.32 -1.51 14.92
N LEU A 140 0.09 -2.17 13.78
CA LEU A 140 -0.68 -3.40 13.64
C LEU A 140 0.25 -4.61 13.56
N TYR A 141 1.40 -4.42 12.96
CA TYR A 141 2.41 -5.45 12.74
C TYR A 141 3.73 -5.04 13.41
N ALA A 142 4.43 -6.01 13.97
CA ALA A 142 5.69 -5.76 14.65
C ALA A 142 6.78 -5.27 13.67
N GLY A 143 7.39 -4.15 13.98
CA GLY A 143 8.41 -3.53 13.12
C GLY A 143 7.87 -2.70 11.95
N GLN A 144 6.56 -2.64 11.76
CA GLN A 144 5.89 -1.83 10.75
C GLN A 144 6.31 -0.36 10.82
N LYS A 145 6.45 0.25 9.64
CA LYS A 145 6.66 1.69 9.51
C LYS A 145 5.33 2.40 9.31
N LEU A 146 5.07 3.41 10.13
CA LEU A 146 3.81 4.14 10.15
C LEU A 146 3.79 5.30 9.13
N PHE A 147 2.63 5.93 8.98
CA PHE A 147 2.37 7.07 8.07
C PHE A 147 3.53 8.07 7.98
N ALA A 148 4.10 8.50 9.10
CA ALA A 148 5.16 9.50 9.10
C ALA A 148 6.42 9.06 8.33
N HIS A 149 6.74 7.76 8.31
CA HIS A 149 7.88 7.21 7.57
C HIS A 149 7.60 7.20 6.07
N ILE A 150 6.38 6.77 5.67
CA ILE A 150 5.93 6.75 4.28
C ILE A 150 5.85 8.17 3.74
N ASP A 151 5.25 9.09 4.48
CA ASP A 151 5.12 10.51 4.12
C ASP A 151 6.49 11.17 3.90
N THR A 152 7.44 10.91 4.80
CA THR A 152 8.81 11.43 4.68
C THR A 152 9.51 10.90 3.41
N LEU A 153 9.39 9.59 3.14
CA LEU A 153 9.99 8.97 1.95
C LEU A 153 9.40 9.55 0.67
N LEU A 154 8.08 9.66 0.59
CA LEU A 154 7.39 10.12 -0.62
C LEU A 154 7.57 11.62 -0.84
N LYS A 155 7.59 12.44 0.19
CA LYS A 155 7.93 13.87 0.09
C LYS A 155 9.35 14.08 -0.42
N ALA A 156 10.32 13.30 0.04
CA ALA A 156 11.69 13.33 -0.49
C ALA A 156 11.75 12.94 -1.98
N ALA A 157 10.80 12.12 -2.46
CA ALA A 157 10.65 11.75 -3.86
C ALA A 157 9.74 12.70 -4.67
N SER A 158 9.45 13.92 -4.16
CA SER A 158 8.62 14.95 -4.81
C SER A 158 7.15 14.57 -5.01
N PHE A 159 6.60 13.84 -4.04
CA PHE A 159 5.16 13.64 -3.92
C PHE A 159 4.57 14.59 -2.88
N GLU A 160 3.30 14.92 -3.06
CA GLU A 160 2.49 15.68 -2.13
C GLU A 160 1.40 14.76 -1.55
N PHE A 161 1.24 14.76 -0.23
CA PHE A 161 0.10 14.11 0.40
C PHE A 161 -1.17 14.93 0.12
N ILE A 162 -2.17 14.30 -0.47
CA ILE A 162 -3.37 14.98 -0.93
C ILE A 162 -4.55 14.74 0.03
N ASN A 163 -4.80 13.48 0.36
CA ASN A 163 -5.96 13.13 1.16
C ASN A 163 -5.79 11.78 1.85
N LEU A 164 -6.57 11.57 2.90
CA LEU A 164 -6.73 10.28 3.57
C LEU A 164 -8.15 9.78 3.34
N PHE A 165 -8.28 8.68 2.61
CA PHE A 165 -9.56 8.02 2.36
C PHE A 165 -9.83 6.94 3.39
N SER A 166 -11.12 6.63 3.60
CA SER A 166 -11.58 5.55 4.49
C SER A 166 -10.94 5.57 5.88
N PRO A 167 -10.80 6.74 6.56
CA PRO A 167 -10.12 6.81 7.84
C PRO A 167 -10.87 6.00 8.90
N GLN A 168 -10.13 5.19 9.63
CA GLN A 168 -10.65 4.43 10.76
C GLN A 168 -10.14 5.02 12.08
N TYR A 169 -11.03 5.12 13.06
CA TYR A 169 -10.75 5.69 14.37
C TYR A 169 -11.05 4.65 15.44
N TRP A 170 -10.06 4.34 16.26
CA TRP A 170 -10.18 3.35 17.33
C TRP A 170 -9.94 3.97 18.71
N ARG A 171 -10.59 3.39 19.73
CA ARG A 171 -10.26 3.68 21.12
C ARG A 171 -8.95 3.01 21.47
N LEU A 172 -8.16 3.64 22.32
CA LEU A 172 -6.88 3.10 22.81
C LEU A 172 -7.06 2.29 24.10
N SER A 173 -8.13 2.59 24.80
CA SER A 173 -8.58 1.92 26.02
C SER A 173 -10.11 1.91 26.05
N PRO A 174 -10.75 0.90 26.67
CA PRO A 174 -12.20 0.89 26.90
C PRO A 174 -12.70 2.11 27.65
N ALA A 175 -11.86 2.71 28.49
CA ALA A 175 -12.19 3.90 29.27
C ALA A 175 -12.18 5.20 28.45
N ASP A 176 -11.63 5.20 27.24
CA ASP A 176 -11.53 6.41 26.43
C ASP A 176 -12.87 6.81 25.85
N SER A 177 -13.24 8.08 26.01
CA SER A 177 -14.40 8.68 25.35
C SER A 177 -14.09 9.07 23.89
N GLN A 178 -12.82 9.30 23.56
CA GLN A 178 -12.34 9.70 22.24
C GLN A 178 -11.73 8.52 21.48
N LYS A 179 -11.84 8.59 20.17
CA LYS A 179 -11.18 7.66 19.24
C LYS A 179 -10.00 8.36 18.57
N ALA A 180 -8.92 7.65 18.38
CA ALA A 180 -7.75 8.13 17.65
C ALA A 180 -7.75 7.62 16.21
N LEU A 181 -7.27 8.43 15.27
CA LEU A 181 -7.02 8.01 13.89
C LEU A 181 -6.02 6.84 13.92
N SER A 182 -6.37 5.75 13.28
CA SER A 182 -5.62 4.49 13.37
C SER A 182 -5.15 3.96 12.04
N VAL A 183 -6.01 3.94 11.02
CA VAL A 183 -5.72 3.43 9.68
C VAL A 183 -6.42 4.30 8.64
N GLY A 184 -5.90 4.35 7.43
CA GLY A 184 -6.56 4.95 6.28
C GLY A 184 -5.76 4.74 5.00
N GLU A 185 -6.31 5.16 3.87
CA GLU A 185 -5.66 5.09 2.57
C GLU A 185 -5.15 6.48 2.17
N ALA A 186 -3.85 6.64 2.16
CA ALA A 186 -3.19 7.91 1.83
C ALA A 186 -2.98 8.03 0.32
N LEU A 187 -3.52 9.09 -0.29
CA LEU A 187 -3.27 9.47 -1.68
C LEU A 187 -2.11 10.45 -1.74
N TYR A 188 -1.14 10.12 -2.57
CA TYR A 188 -0.02 10.99 -2.93
C TYR A 188 -0.02 11.23 -4.44
N LEU A 189 0.16 12.47 -4.83
CA LEU A 189 0.35 12.87 -6.23
C LEU A 189 1.72 13.51 -6.40
N ARG A 190 2.33 13.29 -7.57
CA ARG A 190 3.59 13.94 -7.91
C ARG A 190 3.38 15.44 -8.13
N GLN A 191 4.32 16.27 -7.68
CA GLN A 191 4.28 17.71 -7.89
C GLN A 191 4.34 18.04 -9.40
N PRO A 192 3.36 18.78 -9.96
CA PRO A 192 3.22 18.96 -11.41
C PRO A 192 4.34 19.76 -12.07
N ASP A 193 4.93 20.71 -11.35
CA ASP A 193 5.99 21.62 -11.85
C ASP A 193 7.29 20.90 -12.20
N ARG A 194 7.45 19.67 -11.75
CA ARG A 194 8.60 18.80 -12.06
C ARG A 194 8.36 17.84 -13.24
N LEU A 195 7.18 17.89 -13.85
CA LEU A 195 6.75 16.95 -14.88
C LEU A 195 6.78 17.57 -16.28
N LYS A 196 7.03 16.73 -17.29
CA LYS A 196 6.84 17.06 -18.69
C LYS A 196 5.34 17.18 -19.03
N ALA A 197 5.01 17.83 -20.14
CA ALA A 197 3.63 18.06 -20.54
C ALA A 197 2.80 16.75 -20.66
N GLU A 198 3.39 15.69 -21.23
CA GLU A 198 2.73 14.38 -21.34
C GLU A 198 2.44 13.77 -19.97
N GLU A 199 3.42 13.82 -19.04
CA GLU A 199 3.27 13.30 -17.69
C GLU A 199 2.20 14.08 -16.90
N ARG A 200 2.14 15.41 -17.08
CA ARG A 200 1.07 16.24 -16.49
C ARG A 200 -0.31 15.86 -17.00
N THR A 201 -0.44 15.60 -18.31
CA THR A 201 -1.71 15.14 -18.88
C THR A 201 -2.16 13.81 -18.25
N LYS A 202 -1.24 12.88 -18.05
CA LYS A 202 -1.53 11.60 -17.37
C LYS A 202 -1.86 11.81 -15.90
N LEU A 203 -1.11 12.67 -15.20
CA LEU A 203 -1.39 13.01 -13.81
C LEU A 203 -2.77 13.65 -13.66
N ALA A 204 -3.15 14.59 -14.53
CA ALA A 204 -4.49 15.20 -14.53
C ALA A 204 -5.59 14.14 -14.71
N ALA A 205 -5.40 13.17 -15.61
CA ALA A 205 -6.34 12.07 -15.80
C ALA A 205 -6.47 11.21 -14.53
N ILE A 206 -5.36 10.90 -13.86
CA ILE A 206 -5.36 10.15 -12.59
C ILE A 206 -6.03 10.99 -11.50
N ALA A 207 -5.65 12.25 -11.32
CA ALA A 207 -6.20 13.15 -10.31
C ALA A 207 -7.72 13.31 -10.43
N LYS A 208 -8.22 13.41 -11.66
CA LYS A 208 -9.68 13.46 -11.94
C LYS A 208 -10.43 12.23 -11.44
N CYS A 209 -9.83 11.04 -11.42
CA CYS A 209 -10.46 9.85 -10.83
C CYS A 209 -10.74 10.01 -9.33
N PHE A 210 -10.00 10.89 -8.66
CA PHE A 210 -10.16 11.24 -7.25
C PHE A 210 -10.95 12.55 -7.03
N GLY A 211 -11.55 13.14 -8.10
CA GLY A 211 -12.29 14.39 -8.00
C GLY A 211 -11.41 15.64 -7.90
N LEU A 212 -10.17 15.57 -8.36
CA LEU A 212 -9.17 16.65 -8.29
C LEU A 212 -8.92 17.24 -9.69
N GLU A 213 -9.91 17.89 -10.27
CA GLU A 213 -9.91 18.33 -11.68
C GLU A 213 -8.94 19.47 -11.98
N GLY A 214 -8.47 20.18 -10.99
CA GLY A 214 -7.55 21.32 -11.13
C GLY A 214 -6.12 21.07 -10.63
N TYR A 215 -5.71 19.82 -10.39
CA TYR A 215 -4.43 19.54 -9.75
C TYR A 215 -3.22 19.65 -10.69
N ALA A 216 -3.36 19.38 -12.00
CA ALA A 216 -2.23 19.35 -12.94
C ALA A 216 -2.50 20.12 -14.24
#